data_d732fc079cdfadda840cbf77383f477a
#
_entry.id   d732fc079cdfadda840cbf77383f477a
#
_cell.length_a   1.000
_cell.length_b   1.000
_cell.length_c   1.000
_cell.angle_alpha   90.00
_cell.angle_beta   90.00
_cell.angle_gamma   90.00
#
_symmetry.space_group_name_H-M   'P 1'
#
loop_
_entity.id
_entity.type
_entity.pdbx_description
1 polymer ?
#
loop_
_entity_poly.entity_id
_entity_poly.type
_entity_poly.pdbx_seq_one_letter_code
_entity_poly.pdbx_strand_id
1 'polypeptide(L)'
;MHYDTIRRCVQGCRFTDHARREMETEPLGRISIDEILAVLDSGVIIEEYPDDGPYPSCLILGRTQEGRPLHIVCAPVVDEGRLIIITVYQPDPARWEADWRRRKVR
;
A
#
# COMPACT_ATOMS: atom_id res chain seq x y z
N MET A 1 -6.13 12.84 -3.04
CA MET A 1 -6.32 11.75 -4.04
C MET A 1 -7.57 10.98 -3.68
N HIS A 2 -8.44 10.75 -4.64
CA HIS A 2 -9.67 9.99 -4.41
C HIS A 2 -9.39 8.49 -4.60
N TYR A 3 -9.98 7.63 -3.76
CA TYR A 3 -9.73 6.19 -3.83
C TYR A 3 -10.16 5.56 -5.16
N ASP A 4 -11.13 6.14 -5.85
CA ASP A 4 -11.53 5.66 -7.18
C ASP A 4 -10.38 5.67 -8.18
N THR A 5 -9.43 6.59 -8.03
CA THR A 5 -8.23 6.63 -8.86
C THR A 5 -7.41 5.35 -8.69
N ILE A 6 -7.30 4.87 -7.44
CA ILE A 6 -6.62 3.62 -7.14
C ILE A 6 -7.35 2.45 -7.79
N ARG A 7 -8.67 2.37 -7.62
CA ARG A 7 -9.48 1.27 -8.17
C ARG A 7 -9.38 1.17 -9.69
N ARG A 8 -9.37 2.32 -10.38
CA ARG A 8 -9.27 2.33 -11.84
C ARG A 8 -7.94 1.81 -12.36
N CYS A 9 -6.90 1.83 -11.53
CA CYS A 9 -5.55 1.44 -11.93
C CYS A 9 -5.13 0.05 -11.43
N VAL A 10 -5.94 -0.59 -10.58
CA VAL A 10 -5.55 -1.85 -9.92
C VAL A 10 -5.21 -2.96 -10.92
N GLN A 11 -5.94 -3.07 -12.02
CA GLN A 11 -5.67 -4.13 -13.00
C GLN A 11 -4.31 -3.96 -13.68
N GLY A 12 -3.77 -2.75 -13.68
CA GLY A 12 -2.44 -2.45 -14.20
C GLY A 12 -1.38 -2.37 -13.12
N CYS A 13 -1.48 -3.16 -12.05
CA CYS A 13 -0.48 -3.19 -10.99
C CYS A 13 0.89 -3.55 -11.53
N ARG A 14 1.89 -2.78 -11.08
CA ARG A 14 3.32 -3.04 -11.35
C ARG A 14 4.06 -2.90 -10.03
N PHE A 15 4.92 -3.86 -9.73
CA PHE A 15 5.66 -3.91 -8.47
C PHE A 15 7.10 -3.48 -8.72
N THR A 16 7.61 -2.54 -7.92
CA THR A 16 9.04 -2.22 -7.95
C THR A 16 9.84 -3.39 -7.38
N ASP A 17 11.13 -3.44 -7.69
CA ASP A 17 12.01 -4.46 -7.11
C ASP A 17 12.05 -4.34 -5.58
N HIS A 18 12.02 -3.11 -5.07
CA HIS A 18 11.95 -2.84 -3.64
C HIS A 18 10.70 -3.47 -3.01
N ALA A 19 9.53 -3.24 -3.61
CA ALA A 19 8.28 -3.82 -3.12
C ALA A 19 8.30 -5.34 -3.14
N ARG A 20 8.85 -5.93 -4.21
CA ARG A 20 8.95 -7.40 -4.33
C ARG A 20 9.83 -7.98 -3.22
N ARG A 21 10.97 -7.35 -2.94
CA ARG A 21 11.86 -7.78 -1.85
C ARG A 21 11.18 -7.67 -0.50
N GLU A 22 10.47 -6.56 -0.25
CA GLU A 22 9.74 -6.38 1.00
C GLU A 22 8.68 -7.46 1.21
N MET A 23 7.94 -7.80 0.14
CA MET A 23 6.93 -8.85 0.21
C MET A 23 7.52 -10.20 0.60
N GLU A 24 8.69 -10.53 0.05
CA GLU A 24 9.36 -11.81 0.32
C GLU A 24 10.00 -11.87 1.70
N THR A 25 10.48 -10.73 2.20
CA THR A 25 11.29 -10.68 3.42
C THR A 25 10.57 -10.05 4.61
N GLU A 26 9.25 -9.81 4.52
CA GLU A 26 8.51 -9.22 5.63
C GLU A 26 8.66 -10.06 6.89
N PRO A 27 9.18 -9.47 8.01
CA PRO A 27 9.44 -10.23 9.24
C PRO A 27 8.23 -10.90 9.85
N LEU A 28 7.04 -10.34 9.63
CA LEU A 28 5.79 -10.87 10.18
C LEU A 28 5.09 -11.85 9.24
N GLY A 29 5.78 -12.26 8.19
CA GLY A 29 5.29 -13.25 7.25
C GLY A 29 5.21 -12.72 5.83
N ARG A 30 5.63 -13.53 4.87
CA ARG A 30 5.61 -13.19 3.45
C ARG A 30 4.26 -12.62 3.04
N ILE A 31 4.29 -11.60 2.19
CA ILE A 31 3.08 -10.96 1.65
C ILE A 31 2.89 -11.42 0.21
N SER A 32 1.70 -11.94 -0.09
CA SER A 32 1.37 -12.42 -1.44
C SER A 32 0.70 -11.32 -2.27
N ILE A 33 0.70 -11.52 -3.58
CA ILE A 33 -0.02 -10.63 -4.51
C ILE A 33 -1.52 -10.66 -4.20
N ASP A 34 -2.09 -11.82 -3.88
CA ASP A 34 -3.51 -11.92 -3.52
C ASP A 34 -3.85 -11.10 -2.28
N GLU A 35 -2.96 -11.07 -1.30
CA GLU A 35 -3.14 -10.22 -0.12
C GLU A 35 -3.13 -8.74 -0.49
N ILE A 36 -2.22 -8.34 -1.38
CA ILE A 36 -2.14 -6.97 -1.88
C ILE A 36 -3.46 -6.58 -2.59
N LEU A 37 -3.94 -7.42 -3.48
CA LEU A 37 -5.17 -7.16 -4.22
C LEU A 37 -6.38 -7.04 -3.29
N ALA A 38 -6.46 -7.90 -2.27
CA ALA A 38 -7.53 -7.84 -1.27
C ALA A 38 -7.50 -6.51 -0.50
N VAL A 39 -6.31 -6.05 -0.11
CA VAL A 39 -6.13 -4.78 0.60
C VAL A 39 -6.54 -3.61 -0.31
N LEU A 40 -6.14 -3.63 -1.57
CA LEU A 40 -6.48 -2.55 -2.51
C LEU A 40 -7.98 -2.48 -2.80
N ASP A 41 -8.68 -3.60 -2.72
CA ASP A 41 -10.12 -3.65 -2.95
C ASP A 41 -10.92 -2.88 -1.88
N SER A 42 -10.50 -2.94 -0.63
CA SER A 42 -11.25 -2.38 0.52
C SER A 42 -10.45 -1.41 1.37
N GLY A 43 -9.31 -0.96 0.90
CA GLY A 43 -8.44 -0.09 1.67
C GLY A 43 -8.89 1.36 1.74
N VAL A 44 -8.17 2.13 2.54
CA VAL A 44 -8.36 3.58 2.65
C VAL A 44 -7.01 4.28 2.54
N ILE A 45 -7.00 5.48 1.98
CA ILE A 45 -5.80 6.33 1.94
C ILE A 45 -5.65 6.98 3.31
N ILE A 46 -4.49 6.80 3.95
CA ILE A 46 -4.21 7.38 5.26
C ILE A 46 -3.14 8.49 5.23
N GLU A 47 -2.30 8.51 4.20
CA GLU A 47 -1.32 9.58 3.98
C GLU A 47 -1.19 9.84 2.48
N GLU A 48 -0.90 11.07 2.11
CA GLU A 48 -0.67 11.44 0.72
C GLU A 48 0.70 12.10 0.59
N TYR A 49 1.35 11.83 -0.54
CA TYR A 49 2.68 12.37 -0.86
C TYR A 49 2.61 13.04 -2.23
N PRO A 50 1.97 14.24 -2.32
CA PRO A 50 1.71 14.88 -3.61
C PRO A 50 2.97 15.33 -4.34
N ASP A 51 4.06 15.53 -3.61
CA ASP A 51 5.33 16.00 -4.18
C ASP A 51 6.28 14.85 -4.52
N ASP A 52 5.85 13.61 -4.33
CA ASP A 52 6.67 12.45 -4.65
C ASP A 52 6.87 12.33 -6.16
N GLY A 53 8.03 11.88 -6.56
CA GLY A 53 8.39 11.75 -7.96
C GLY A 53 8.74 10.32 -8.35
N PRO A 54 8.54 9.98 -9.63
CA PRO A 54 8.03 10.80 -10.74
C PRO A 54 6.52 11.03 -10.72
N TYR A 55 5.78 10.33 -9.85
CA TYR A 55 4.33 10.47 -9.72
C TYR A 55 3.95 10.67 -8.26
N PRO A 56 2.89 11.46 -7.99
CA PRO A 56 2.33 11.54 -6.65
C PRO A 56 1.95 10.15 -6.16
N SER A 57 2.18 9.90 -4.88
CA SER A 57 1.88 8.61 -4.26
C SER A 57 1.03 8.78 -3.01
N CYS A 58 0.56 7.66 -2.46
CA CYS A 58 -0.20 7.64 -1.23
C CYS A 58 0.08 6.37 -0.45
N LEU A 59 -0.25 6.42 0.84
CA LEU A 59 -0.16 5.26 1.73
C LEU A 59 -1.57 4.73 1.96
N ILE A 60 -1.77 3.46 1.64
CA ILE A 60 -3.06 2.78 1.81
C ILE A 60 -2.95 1.83 2.99
N LEU A 61 -3.98 1.85 3.84
CA LEU A 61 -4.19 0.85 4.88
C LEU A 61 -5.36 -0.03 4.48
N GLY A 62 -5.19 -1.32 4.58
CA GLY A 62 -6.27 -2.29 4.45
C GLY A 62 -5.94 -3.57 5.17
N ARG A 63 -6.90 -4.50 5.15
CA ARG A 63 -6.73 -5.80 5.80
C ARG A 63 -6.92 -6.91 4.79
N THR A 64 -6.15 -7.98 4.95
CA THR A 64 -6.37 -9.21 4.20
C THR A 64 -7.66 -9.87 4.67
N GLN A 65 -8.10 -10.91 3.97
CA GLN A 65 -9.28 -11.68 4.37
C GLN A 65 -9.14 -12.27 5.77
N GLU A 66 -7.92 -12.57 6.19
CA GLU A 66 -7.63 -13.11 7.53
C GLU A 66 -7.46 -12.01 8.58
N GLY A 67 -7.65 -10.75 8.22
CA GLY A 67 -7.57 -9.63 9.15
C GLY A 67 -6.18 -9.05 9.35
N ARG A 68 -5.20 -9.50 8.59
CA ARG A 68 -3.83 -9.00 8.65
C ARG A 68 -3.76 -7.56 8.13
N PRO A 69 -3.28 -6.58 8.91
CA PRO A 69 -3.16 -5.21 8.41
C PRO A 69 -1.95 -5.10 7.49
N LEU A 70 -2.11 -4.39 6.38
CA LEU A 70 -1.00 -4.08 5.47
C LEU A 70 -1.01 -2.60 5.14
N HIS A 71 0.19 -2.04 4.99
CA HIS A 71 0.41 -0.72 4.44
C HIS A 71 1.01 -0.86 3.04
N ILE A 72 0.45 -0.12 2.09
CA ILE A 72 0.91 -0.13 0.71
C ILE A 72 1.12 1.32 0.27
N VAL A 73 2.35 1.65 -0.13
CA VAL A 73 2.63 2.92 -0.80
C VAL A 73 2.52 2.67 -2.29
N CYS A 74 1.68 3.42 -2.96
CA CYS A 74 1.48 3.25 -4.39
C CYS A 74 1.24 4.58 -5.11
N ALA A 75 1.49 4.58 -6.41
CA ALA A 75 1.32 5.74 -7.28
C ALA A 75 0.46 5.36 -8.48
N PRO A 76 -0.76 5.91 -8.61
CA PRO A 76 -1.57 5.68 -9.80
C PRO A 76 -1.05 6.54 -10.96
N VAL A 77 -0.95 5.93 -12.14
CA VAL A 77 -0.62 6.59 -13.40
C VAL A 77 -1.87 6.45 -14.27
N VAL A 78 -2.79 7.38 -14.10
CA VAL A 78 -4.16 7.27 -14.64
C VAL A 78 -4.17 7.15 -16.15
N ASP A 79 -3.36 7.97 -16.84
CA ASP A 79 -3.31 7.99 -18.31
C ASP A 79 -2.85 6.65 -18.88
N GLU A 80 -2.13 5.87 -18.11
CA GLU A 80 -1.61 4.57 -18.54
C GLU A 80 -2.38 3.40 -17.90
N GLY A 81 -3.33 3.68 -17.03
CA GLY A 81 -4.08 2.64 -16.32
C GLY A 81 -3.20 1.77 -15.44
N ARG A 82 -2.09 2.30 -14.91
CA ARG A 82 -1.14 1.56 -14.08
C ARG A 82 -1.19 2.01 -12.63
N LEU A 83 -0.95 1.08 -11.73
CA LEU A 83 -0.73 1.36 -10.31
C LEU A 83 0.64 0.82 -9.93
N ILE A 84 1.56 1.74 -9.61
CA ILE A 84 2.92 1.35 -9.22
C ILE A 84 2.92 1.08 -7.72
N ILE A 85 3.22 -0.14 -7.33
CA ILE A 85 3.37 -0.54 -5.93
C ILE A 85 4.83 -0.32 -5.55
N ILE A 86 5.06 0.64 -4.65
CA ILE A 86 6.40 1.14 -4.32
C ILE A 86 6.92 0.48 -3.06
N THR A 87 6.09 0.37 -2.03
CA THR A 87 6.47 -0.12 -0.70
C THR A 87 5.32 -0.92 -0.12
N VAL A 88 5.62 -2.05 0.49
CA VAL A 88 4.62 -2.92 1.12
C VAL A 88 5.20 -3.45 2.43
N TYR A 89 4.44 -3.35 3.51
CA TYR A 89 4.86 -3.93 4.78
C TYR A 89 3.65 -4.16 5.68
N GLN A 90 3.82 -5.02 6.67
CA GLN A 90 2.87 -5.10 7.77
C GLN A 90 3.29 -4.05 8.81
N PRO A 91 2.39 -3.14 9.22
CA PRO A 91 2.79 -2.07 10.14
C PRO A 91 3.23 -2.61 11.50
N ASP A 92 4.30 -2.01 12.02
CA ASP A 92 4.91 -2.39 13.29
C ASP A 92 4.16 -1.67 14.43
N PRO A 93 3.65 -2.42 15.44
CA PRO A 93 2.96 -1.79 16.58
C PRO A 93 3.87 -0.87 17.40
N ALA A 94 5.19 -0.97 17.27
CA ALA A 94 6.11 -0.04 17.92
C ALA A 94 6.11 1.34 17.27
N ARG A 95 5.66 1.45 16.01
CA ARG A 95 5.68 2.69 15.23
C ARG A 95 4.31 3.26 14.93
N TRP A 96 3.27 2.44 14.99
CA TRP A 96 1.91 2.82 14.63
C TRP A 96 0.97 2.57 15.81
N GLU A 97 -0.06 3.44 15.94
CA GLU A 97 -1.11 3.26 16.93
C GLU A 97 -1.94 2.01 16.61
N ALA A 98 -2.81 1.61 17.52
CA ALA A 98 -3.61 0.38 17.38
C ALA A 98 -4.55 0.41 16.16
N ASP A 99 -4.89 1.60 15.65
CA ASP A 99 -5.72 1.74 14.45
C ASP A 99 -4.92 1.58 13.14
N TRP A 100 -3.59 1.46 13.25
CA TRP A 100 -2.66 1.36 12.12
C TRP A 100 -2.66 2.58 11.19
N ARG A 101 -3.34 3.66 11.57
CA ARG A 101 -3.51 4.86 10.75
C ARG A 101 -2.63 6.02 11.21
N ARG A 102 -2.34 6.08 12.49
CA ARG A 102 -1.59 7.18 13.10
C ARG A 102 -0.23 6.68 13.57
N ARG A 103 0.79 7.46 13.24
CA ARG A 103 2.14 7.18 13.72
C ARG A 103 2.23 7.47 15.21
N LYS A 104 2.96 6.63 15.94
CA LYS A 104 3.23 6.90 17.35
C LYS A 104 4.16 8.10 17.48
N VAL A 105 3.86 8.95 18.43
CA VAL A 105 4.70 10.10 18.80
C VAL A 105 5.81 9.59 19.72
N ARG A 106 7.03 10.06 19.48
CA ARG A 106 8.19 9.72 20.29
C ARG A 106 8.63 10.91 21.14
#